data_f87fee060bafef7e9cda4b810d776e41
#
_entry.id   f87fee060bafef7e9cda4b810d776e41
#
_cell.length_a   1.000
_cell.length_b   1.000
_cell.length_c   1.000
_cell.angle_alpha   90.00
_cell.angle_beta   90.00
_cell.angle_gamma   90.00
#
_symmetry.space_group_name_H-M   'P 1'
#
loop_
_entity.id
_entity.type
_entity.pdbx_description
1 polymer ?
#
loop_
_entity_poly.entity_id
_entity_poly.type
_entity_poly.pdbx_seq_one_letter_code
_entity_poly.pdbx_strand_id
1 'polypeptide(L)'
;RLAKMAAKNGAYGVSVLQPMFLKPNEAELYYHFKTIAESVPETPVLLYNNPGRVGYTLSANLVEKLAHEVKNIVGMKDTSGDITQTSEFIRRNRDVNFKVFGGKDTLLYASLCHGAVGGVCTAANFMPELITDIYNKFAAGDMKGSLEAQFKLNPVRLSMDAASFPVAAKDM
;
A
#
# COMPACT_ATOMS: atom_id res chain seq x y z
N ARG A 1 -6.75 -12.31 -16.21
CA ARG A 1 -7.64 -11.61 -17.14
C ARG A 1 -7.66 -10.09 -16.88
N LEU A 2 -8.00 -9.61 -15.68
CA LEU A 2 -8.12 -8.18 -15.35
C LEU A 2 -6.81 -7.42 -15.53
N ALA A 3 -5.67 -7.97 -15.08
CA ALA A 3 -4.37 -7.33 -15.26
C ALA A 3 -4.03 -7.09 -16.74
N LYS A 4 -4.25 -8.11 -17.60
CA LYS A 4 -4.07 -7.98 -19.06
C LYS A 4 -4.98 -6.91 -19.67
N MET A 5 -6.22 -6.80 -19.18
CA MET A 5 -7.15 -5.79 -19.64
C MET A 5 -6.71 -4.39 -19.22
N ALA A 6 -6.25 -4.21 -17.97
CA ALA A 6 -5.72 -2.95 -17.49
C ALA A 6 -4.48 -2.51 -18.30
N ALA A 7 -3.51 -3.40 -18.48
CA ALA A 7 -2.32 -3.12 -19.28
C ALA A 7 -2.66 -2.75 -20.73
N LYS A 8 -3.57 -3.48 -21.37
CA LYS A 8 -4.04 -3.17 -22.75
C LYS A 8 -4.69 -1.79 -22.85
N ASN A 9 -5.34 -1.32 -21.78
CA ASN A 9 -5.98 0.01 -21.73
C ASN A 9 -5.04 1.12 -21.21
N GLY A 10 -3.74 0.88 -21.18
CA GLY A 10 -2.74 1.91 -20.87
C GLY A 10 -2.49 2.14 -19.37
N ALA A 11 -2.88 1.22 -18.50
CA ALA A 11 -2.52 1.31 -17.08
C ALA A 11 -0.99 1.27 -16.93
N TYR A 12 -0.42 2.26 -16.26
CA TYR A 12 1.01 2.31 -15.96
C TYR A 12 1.47 1.14 -15.08
N GLY A 13 0.65 0.73 -14.13
CA GLY A 13 0.86 -0.39 -13.24
C GLY A 13 -0.45 -0.95 -12.71
N VAL A 14 -0.38 -2.09 -12.07
CA VAL A 14 -1.55 -2.73 -11.44
C VAL A 14 -1.27 -3.06 -9.98
N SER A 15 -2.26 -2.81 -9.12
CA SER A 15 -2.20 -3.21 -7.72
C SER A 15 -3.07 -4.44 -7.50
N VAL A 16 -2.48 -5.49 -6.91
CA VAL A 16 -3.11 -6.81 -6.76
C VAL A 16 -3.35 -7.10 -5.28
N LEU A 17 -4.62 -7.05 -4.88
CA LEU A 17 -5.05 -7.46 -3.54
C LEU A 17 -4.90 -8.98 -3.39
N GLN A 18 -4.55 -9.43 -2.19
CA GLN A 18 -4.59 -10.85 -1.85
C GLN A 18 -6.00 -11.43 -2.03
N PRO A 19 -6.13 -12.75 -2.35
CA PRO A 19 -7.43 -13.40 -2.46
C PRO A 19 -8.30 -13.18 -1.22
N MET A 20 -9.57 -12.86 -1.48
CA MET A 20 -10.59 -12.69 -0.44
C MET A 20 -11.39 -13.98 -0.27
N PHE A 21 -12.05 -14.13 0.86
CA PHE A 21 -12.93 -15.24 1.21
C PHE A 21 -12.19 -16.57 1.50
N LEU A 22 -11.26 -16.98 0.64
CA LEU A 22 -10.38 -18.14 0.89
C LEU A 22 -9.03 -17.64 1.39
N LYS A 23 -8.45 -18.36 2.36
CA LYS A 23 -7.10 -18.09 2.86
C LYS A 23 -6.13 -19.12 2.25
N PRO A 24 -5.45 -18.81 1.15
CA PRO A 24 -4.45 -19.68 0.57
C PRO A 24 -3.23 -19.82 1.48
N ASN A 25 -2.48 -20.91 1.33
CA ASN A 25 -1.17 -21.03 1.96
C ASN A 25 -0.11 -20.19 1.22
N GLU A 26 1.10 -20.07 1.77
CA GLU A 26 2.15 -19.23 1.19
C GLU A 26 2.57 -19.65 -0.22
N ALA A 27 2.63 -20.95 -0.51
CA ALA A 27 2.97 -21.44 -1.83
C ALA A 27 1.91 -21.07 -2.87
N GLU A 28 0.63 -21.18 -2.51
CA GLU A 28 -0.49 -20.79 -3.35
C GLU A 28 -0.51 -19.26 -3.58
N LEU A 29 -0.24 -18.46 -2.55
CA LEU A 29 -0.12 -17.01 -2.68
C LEU A 29 1.05 -16.61 -3.57
N TYR A 30 2.20 -17.28 -3.45
CA TYR A 30 3.34 -17.05 -4.32
C TYR A 30 2.96 -17.29 -5.79
N TYR A 31 2.36 -18.44 -6.10
CA TYR A 31 1.92 -18.75 -7.46
C TYR A 31 0.84 -17.80 -7.97
N HIS A 32 -0.08 -17.37 -7.11
CA HIS A 32 -1.12 -16.42 -7.45
C HIS A 32 -0.52 -15.09 -7.94
N PHE A 33 0.35 -14.46 -7.14
CA PHE A 33 0.97 -13.19 -7.49
C PHE A 33 1.92 -13.31 -8.68
N LYS A 34 2.76 -14.36 -8.70
CA LYS A 34 3.66 -14.63 -9.82
C LYS A 34 2.91 -14.80 -11.14
N THR A 35 1.87 -15.62 -11.17
CA THR A 35 1.08 -15.86 -12.38
C THR A 35 0.44 -14.57 -12.90
N ILE A 36 -0.06 -13.71 -12.00
CA ILE A 36 -0.63 -12.41 -12.40
C ILE A 36 0.48 -11.52 -12.98
N ALA A 37 1.61 -11.40 -12.31
CA ALA A 37 2.71 -10.57 -12.74
C ALA A 37 3.28 -11.04 -14.10
N GLU A 38 3.55 -12.32 -14.25
CA GLU A 38 4.03 -12.91 -15.50
C GLU A 38 3.04 -12.77 -16.66
N SER A 39 1.75 -12.62 -16.37
CA SER A 39 0.73 -12.39 -17.40
C SER A 39 0.80 -10.97 -18.01
N VAL A 40 1.53 -10.05 -17.40
CA VAL A 40 1.74 -8.65 -17.82
C VAL A 40 3.19 -8.22 -17.60
N PRO A 41 4.18 -8.87 -18.25
CA PRO A 41 5.60 -8.77 -17.89
C PRO A 41 6.17 -7.35 -18.00
N GLU A 42 5.62 -6.51 -18.86
CA GLU A 42 6.05 -5.12 -19.06
C GLU A 42 5.33 -4.12 -18.17
N THR A 43 4.33 -4.58 -17.39
CA THR A 43 3.53 -3.70 -16.53
C THR A 43 3.98 -3.87 -15.08
N PRO A 44 4.34 -2.79 -14.37
CA PRO A 44 4.65 -2.84 -12.94
C PRO A 44 3.49 -3.41 -12.12
N VAL A 45 3.79 -4.30 -11.21
CA VAL A 45 2.82 -4.91 -10.29
C VAL A 45 3.15 -4.52 -8.85
N LEU A 46 2.16 -4.02 -8.14
CA LEU A 46 2.22 -3.77 -6.70
C LEU A 46 1.41 -4.84 -5.98
N LEU A 47 1.99 -5.47 -4.97
CA LEU A 47 1.24 -6.27 -4.01
C LEU A 47 0.34 -5.35 -3.18
N TYR A 48 -0.85 -5.82 -2.80
CA TYR A 48 -1.69 -5.08 -1.89
C TYR A 48 -2.01 -5.91 -0.66
N ASN A 49 -1.46 -5.52 0.49
CA ASN A 49 -1.69 -6.13 1.80
C ASN A 49 -2.79 -5.37 2.53
N ASN A 50 -3.94 -6.02 2.74
CA ASN A 50 -5.07 -5.42 3.47
C ASN A 50 -5.75 -6.46 4.38
N PRO A 51 -5.11 -6.82 5.50
CA PRO A 51 -5.64 -7.85 6.40
C PRO A 51 -7.01 -7.52 6.96
N GLY A 52 -7.34 -6.24 7.15
CA GLY A 52 -8.66 -5.82 7.62
C GLY A 52 -9.82 -6.13 6.65
N ARG A 53 -9.52 -6.43 5.37
CA ARG A 53 -10.53 -6.79 4.35
C ARG A 53 -10.51 -8.26 3.98
N VAL A 54 -9.35 -8.89 4.02
CA VAL A 54 -9.19 -10.28 3.56
C VAL A 54 -9.05 -11.30 4.70
N GLY A 55 -8.83 -10.81 5.94
CA GLY A 55 -8.76 -11.65 7.13
C GLY A 55 -7.38 -12.27 7.40
N TYR A 56 -6.35 -11.97 6.62
CA TYR A 56 -4.97 -12.42 6.83
C TYR A 56 -3.97 -11.43 6.22
N THR A 57 -2.73 -11.47 6.72
CA THR A 57 -1.62 -10.62 6.21
C THR A 57 -0.67 -11.42 5.34
N LEU A 58 0.02 -10.74 4.42
CA LEU A 58 1.17 -11.32 3.71
C LEU A 58 2.36 -11.42 4.66
N SER A 59 3.08 -12.53 4.65
CA SER A 59 4.31 -12.64 5.44
C SER A 59 5.46 -11.87 4.78
N ALA A 60 6.40 -11.40 5.60
CA ALA A 60 7.60 -10.73 5.09
C ALA A 60 8.46 -11.67 4.22
N ASN A 61 8.48 -12.97 4.53
CA ASN A 61 9.19 -13.98 3.72
C ASN A 61 8.59 -14.11 2.32
N LEU A 62 7.26 -14.13 2.21
CA LEU A 62 6.58 -14.22 0.92
C LEU A 62 6.82 -12.96 0.07
N VAL A 63 6.73 -11.78 0.69
CA VAL A 63 6.96 -10.50 -0.01
C VAL A 63 8.39 -10.40 -0.50
N GLU A 64 9.38 -10.73 0.34
CA GLU A 64 10.80 -10.79 -0.02
C GLU A 64 11.03 -11.73 -1.20
N LYS A 65 10.51 -12.96 -1.13
CA LYS A 65 10.64 -13.94 -2.21
C LYS A 65 10.04 -13.41 -3.53
N LEU A 66 8.86 -12.83 -3.50
CA LEU A 66 8.22 -12.26 -4.69
C LEU A 66 9.01 -11.08 -5.28
N ALA A 67 9.51 -10.19 -4.43
CA ALA A 67 10.29 -9.02 -4.83
C ALA A 67 11.62 -9.40 -5.50
N HIS A 68 12.26 -10.48 -5.07
CA HIS A 68 13.54 -10.93 -5.61
C HIS A 68 13.38 -11.84 -6.84
N GLU A 69 12.33 -12.65 -6.89
CA GLU A 69 12.17 -13.66 -7.95
C GLU A 69 11.31 -13.22 -9.13
N VAL A 70 10.45 -12.18 -8.96
CA VAL A 70 9.49 -11.75 -9.98
C VAL A 70 9.77 -10.32 -10.40
N LYS A 71 10.47 -10.16 -11.51
CA LYS A 71 11.06 -8.89 -11.97
C LYS A 71 10.11 -7.67 -11.99
N ASN A 72 8.86 -7.87 -12.35
CA ASN A 72 7.87 -6.78 -12.47
C ASN A 72 6.99 -6.61 -11.23
N ILE A 73 7.24 -7.34 -10.14
CA ILE A 73 6.72 -7.01 -8.81
C ILE A 73 7.68 -5.97 -8.20
N VAL A 74 7.28 -4.71 -8.27
CA VAL A 74 8.16 -3.56 -7.96
C VAL A 74 7.80 -2.83 -6.67
N GLY A 75 6.85 -3.34 -5.92
CA GLY A 75 6.46 -2.71 -4.67
C GLY A 75 5.18 -3.27 -4.08
N MET A 76 4.71 -2.58 -3.04
CA MET A 76 3.45 -2.91 -2.38
C MET A 76 2.77 -1.70 -1.78
N LYS A 77 1.44 -1.82 -1.58
CA LYS A 77 0.66 -1.01 -0.65
C LYS A 77 0.41 -1.82 0.61
N ASP A 78 0.78 -1.29 1.76
CA ASP A 78 0.51 -1.92 3.05
C ASP A 78 -0.54 -1.15 3.84
N THR A 79 -1.70 -1.77 4.07
CA THR A 79 -2.83 -1.23 4.84
C THR A 79 -3.04 -2.02 6.14
N SER A 80 -2.03 -2.73 6.62
CA SER A 80 -2.12 -3.51 7.87
C SER A 80 -2.39 -2.63 9.10
N GLY A 81 -1.84 -1.42 9.13
CA GLY A 81 -1.80 -0.58 10.32
C GLY A 81 -0.73 -1.01 11.32
N ASP A 82 0.12 -1.96 10.96
CA ASP A 82 1.24 -2.45 11.75
C ASP A 82 2.55 -1.90 11.17
N ILE A 83 3.10 -0.88 11.85
CA ILE A 83 4.36 -0.23 11.45
C ILE A 83 5.55 -1.19 11.54
N THR A 84 5.54 -2.17 12.45
CA THR A 84 6.58 -3.19 12.52
C THR A 84 6.60 -4.01 11.24
N GLN A 85 5.44 -4.44 10.78
CA GLN A 85 5.30 -5.20 9.53
C GLN A 85 5.70 -4.34 8.31
N THR A 86 5.23 -3.10 8.24
CA THR A 86 5.62 -2.16 7.18
C THR A 86 7.14 -2.00 7.12
N SER A 87 7.78 -1.81 8.29
CA SER A 87 9.24 -1.71 8.39
C SER A 87 9.98 -2.95 7.89
N GLU A 88 9.46 -4.14 8.21
CA GLU A 88 10.07 -5.40 7.77
C GLU A 88 9.94 -5.59 6.25
N PHE A 89 8.82 -5.21 5.65
CA PHE A 89 8.69 -5.18 4.19
C PHE A 89 9.73 -4.27 3.53
N ILE A 90 9.97 -3.10 4.11
CA ILE A 90 10.98 -2.15 3.61
C ILE A 90 12.38 -2.71 3.83
N ARG A 91 12.71 -3.11 5.07
CA ARG A 91 14.05 -3.53 5.47
C ARG A 91 14.57 -4.70 4.63
N ARG A 92 13.71 -5.71 4.39
CA ARG A 92 14.09 -6.94 3.68
C ARG A 92 14.26 -6.75 2.17
N ASN A 93 13.73 -5.68 1.60
CA ASN A 93 13.73 -5.44 0.16
C ASN A 93 14.53 -4.18 -0.24
N ARG A 94 15.46 -3.71 0.64
CA ARG A 94 16.30 -2.54 0.35
C ARG A 94 17.36 -2.76 -0.72
N ASP A 95 17.72 -4.00 -0.97
CA ASP A 95 18.70 -4.43 -1.94
C ASP A 95 18.13 -4.58 -3.37
N VAL A 96 16.82 -4.52 -3.50
CA VAL A 96 16.11 -4.55 -4.79
C VAL A 96 15.26 -3.29 -4.97
N ASN A 97 14.85 -3.00 -6.21
CA ASN A 97 13.99 -1.83 -6.49
C ASN A 97 12.54 -2.11 -6.11
N PHE A 98 12.28 -2.27 -4.82
CA PHE A 98 10.94 -2.52 -4.27
C PHE A 98 10.46 -1.34 -3.43
N LYS A 99 9.30 -0.77 -3.78
CA LYS A 99 8.73 0.42 -3.15
C LYS A 99 7.54 0.08 -2.26
N VAL A 100 7.56 0.55 -1.02
CA VAL A 100 6.44 0.35 -0.10
C VAL A 100 5.68 1.66 0.07
N PHE A 101 4.35 1.59 -0.09
CA PHE A 101 3.42 2.70 0.12
C PHE A 101 2.58 2.44 1.37
N GLY A 102 2.51 3.44 2.25
CA GLY A 102 1.57 3.41 3.39
C GLY A 102 0.13 3.46 2.90
N GLY A 103 -0.71 2.55 3.39
CA GLY A 103 -2.13 2.47 3.02
C GLY A 103 -3.08 2.82 4.16
N LYS A 104 -2.55 3.13 5.35
CA LYS A 104 -3.32 3.59 6.51
C LYS A 104 -3.12 5.10 6.66
N ASP A 105 -4.14 5.87 6.33
CA ASP A 105 -4.09 7.34 6.30
C ASP A 105 -3.54 7.95 7.60
N THR A 106 -3.97 7.41 8.75
CA THR A 106 -3.54 7.87 10.09
C THR A 106 -2.09 7.53 10.45
N LEU A 107 -1.41 6.76 9.61
CA LEU A 107 -0.01 6.32 9.80
C LEU A 107 0.90 6.75 8.65
N LEU A 108 0.47 7.71 7.81
CA LEU A 108 1.26 8.12 6.65
C LEU A 108 2.62 8.68 7.08
N TYR A 109 2.66 9.62 8.04
CA TYR A 109 3.90 10.17 8.58
C TYR A 109 4.80 9.08 9.16
N ALA A 110 4.26 8.18 9.98
CA ALA A 110 5.02 7.08 10.56
C ALA A 110 5.59 6.15 9.46
N SER A 111 4.80 5.84 8.43
CA SER A 111 5.27 5.03 7.30
C SER A 111 6.44 5.70 6.56
N LEU A 112 6.37 7.02 6.34
CA LEU A 112 7.47 7.79 5.73
C LEU A 112 8.73 7.76 6.60
N CYS A 113 8.60 7.92 7.92
CA CYS A 113 9.72 7.82 8.87
C CYS A 113 10.43 6.45 8.80
N HIS A 114 9.70 5.39 8.48
CA HIS A 114 10.26 4.04 8.32
C HIS A 114 10.74 3.74 6.89
N GLY A 115 10.65 4.71 5.97
CA GLY A 115 11.20 4.59 4.62
C GLY A 115 10.18 4.21 3.54
N ALA A 116 8.88 4.32 3.82
CA ALA A 116 7.86 4.26 2.76
C ALA A 116 8.08 5.42 1.78
N VAL A 117 7.85 5.16 0.49
CA VAL A 117 8.09 6.15 -0.58
C VAL A 117 6.90 7.11 -0.78
N GLY A 118 5.81 6.88 -0.08
CA GLY A 118 4.58 7.67 -0.18
C GLY A 118 3.40 6.94 0.43
N GLY A 119 2.19 7.38 0.10
CA GLY A 119 0.96 6.76 0.57
C GLY A 119 -0.11 6.62 -0.51
N VAL A 120 -1.00 5.65 -0.32
CA VAL A 120 -2.22 5.48 -1.10
C VAL A 120 -3.40 5.58 -0.14
N CYS A 121 -3.87 6.80 0.04
CA CYS A 121 -4.74 7.23 1.13
C CYS A 121 -6.17 7.49 0.65
N THR A 122 -7.15 7.03 1.41
CA THR A 122 -8.58 7.33 1.15
C THR A 122 -8.87 8.81 1.34
N ALA A 123 -8.28 9.43 2.36
CA ALA A 123 -8.46 10.85 2.65
C ALA A 123 -7.98 11.78 1.52
N ALA A 124 -7.19 11.31 0.58
CA ALA A 124 -6.81 12.07 -0.61
C ALA A 124 -8.01 12.42 -1.52
N ASN A 125 -9.17 11.77 -1.34
CA ASN A 125 -10.38 12.09 -2.11
C ASN A 125 -11.14 13.31 -1.58
N PHE A 126 -10.96 13.70 -0.32
CA PHE A 126 -11.70 14.80 0.31
C PHE A 126 -10.80 15.79 1.08
N MET A 127 -9.56 15.42 1.40
CA MET A 127 -8.54 16.28 2.04
C MET A 127 -7.17 16.11 1.37
N PRO A 128 -7.06 16.29 0.04
CA PRO A 128 -5.80 16.09 -0.68
C PRO A 128 -4.68 17.00 -0.19
N GLU A 129 -5.03 18.23 0.26
CA GLU A 129 -4.06 19.20 0.77
C GLU A 129 -3.33 18.69 2.02
N LEU A 130 -4.05 18.09 2.98
CA LEU A 130 -3.42 17.54 4.19
C LEU A 130 -2.56 16.31 3.86
N ILE A 131 -3.01 15.45 2.96
CA ILE A 131 -2.22 14.28 2.53
C ILE A 131 -0.93 14.72 1.84
N THR A 132 -1.04 15.69 0.92
CA THR A 132 0.15 16.23 0.22
C THR A 132 1.05 17.01 1.15
N ASP A 133 0.52 17.74 2.11
CA ASP A 133 1.28 18.46 3.13
C ASP A 133 2.13 17.51 3.98
N ILE A 134 1.56 16.39 4.43
CA ILE A 134 2.32 15.37 5.17
C ILE A 134 3.55 14.93 4.37
N TYR A 135 3.34 14.58 3.11
CA TYR A 135 4.42 14.11 2.24
C TYR A 135 5.43 15.20 1.91
N ASN A 136 4.96 16.37 1.45
CA ASN A 136 5.84 17.44 0.97
C ASN A 136 6.71 18.01 2.08
N LYS A 137 6.15 18.21 3.28
CA LYS A 137 6.91 18.67 4.45
C LYS A 137 7.93 17.64 4.88
N PHE A 138 7.55 16.35 4.89
CA PHE A 138 8.49 15.27 5.15
C PHE A 138 9.65 15.27 4.15
N ALA A 139 9.36 15.33 2.87
CA ALA A 139 10.37 15.35 1.81
C ALA A 139 11.28 16.59 1.86
N ALA A 140 10.76 17.72 2.36
CA ALA A 140 11.53 18.93 2.60
C ALA A 140 12.35 18.93 3.90
N GLY A 141 12.25 17.85 4.72
CA GLY A 141 12.94 17.77 6.02
C GLY A 141 12.19 18.46 7.17
N ASP A 142 11.02 19.03 6.94
CA ASP A 142 10.15 19.61 7.98
C ASP A 142 9.37 18.51 8.70
N MET A 143 10.05 17.75 9.54
CA MET A 143 9.44 16.63 10.28
C MET A 143 8.34 17.09 11.23
N LYS A 144 8.52 18.25 11.87
CA LYS A 144 7.52 18.82 12.78
C LYS A 144 6.25 19.22 12.02
N GLY A 145 6.41 19.96 10.93
CA GLY A 145 5.28 20.37 10.11
C GLY A 145 4.53 19.19 9.48
N SER A 146 5.25 18.13 9.08
CA SER A 146 4.66 16.89 8.57
C SER A 146 3.83 16.18 9.64
N LEU A 147 4.35 16.06 10.87
CA LEU A 147 3.64 15.46 12.00
C LEU A 147 2.38 16.29 12.38
N GLU A 148 2.49 17.61 12.40
CA GLU A 148 1.33 18.49 12.66
C GLU A 148 0.23 18.33 11.59
N ALA A 149 0.61 18.18 10.31
CA ALA A 149 -0.35 17.88 9.25
C ALA A 149 -1.03 16.51 9.46
N GLN A 150 -0.27 15.50 9.90
CA GLN A 150 -0.82 14.19 10.27
C GLN A 150 -1.82 14.30 11.42
N PHE A 151 -1.52 15.07 12.46
CA PHE A 151 -2.42 15.27 13.60
C PHE A 151 -3.70 16.01 13.22
N LYS A 152 -3.65 16.94 12.26
CA LYS A 152 -4.84 17.59 11.71
C LYS A 152 -5.72 16.62 10.91
N LEU A 153 -5.12 15.69 10.17
CA LEU A 153 -5.83 14.69 9.40
C LEU A 153 -6.54 13.66 10.28
N ASN A 154 -5.90 13.23 11.36
CA ASN A 154 -6.35 12.08 12.15
C ASN A 154 -7.79 12.17 12.65
N PRO A 155 -8.27 13.27 13.28
CA PRO A 155 -9.65 13.37 13.76
C PRO A 155 -10.68 13.20 12.65
N VAL A 156 -10.44 13.84 11.50
CA VAL A 156 -11.34 13.76 10.34
C VAL A 156 -11.33 12.34 9.75
N ARG A 157 -10.14 11.75 9.59
CA ARG A 157 -10.04 10.37 9.08
C ARG A 157 -10.71 9.36 10.01
N LEU A 158 -10.57 9.53 11.32
CA LEU A 158 -11.18 8.63 12.31
C LEU A 158 -12.71 8.77 12.36
N SER A 159 -13.26 9.95 12.10
CA SER A 159 -14.73 10.13 12.05
C SER A 159 -15.38 9.29 10.94
N MET A 160 -14.64 8.95 9.87
CA MET A 160 -15.13 8.03 8.82
C MET A 160 -15.42 6.61 9.32
N ASP A 161 -14.82 6.21 10.43
CA ASP A 161 -15.02 4.86 10.98
C ASP A 161 -16.41 4.71 11.66
N ALA A 162 -17.15 5.83 11.82
CA ALA A 162 -18.56 5.83 12.27
C ALA A 162 -19.55 5.30 11.21
N ALA A 163 -19.15 5.22 9.95
CA ALA A 163 -19.97 4.69 8.86
C ALA A 163 -19.22 3.65 8.03
N SER A 164 -19.95 2.88 7.23
CA SER A 164 -19.34 1.84 6.40
C SER A 164 -18.50 2.44 5.28
N PHE A 165 -17.32 1.84 5.04
CA PHE A 165 -16.47 2.19 3.90
C PHE A 165 -17.02 1.59 2.59
N PRO A 166 -17.08 2.32 1.45
CA PRO A 166 -16.56 3.69 1.25
C PRO A 166 -17.62 4.80 1.40
N VAL A 167 -18.78 4.51 1.99
CA VAL A 167 -19.93 5.46 2.08
C VAL A 167 -19.48 6.75 2.76
N ALA A 168 -18.87 6.66 3.93
CA ALA A 168 -18.38 7.84 4.65
C ALA A 168 -17.49 8.76 3.80
N ALA A 169 -16.60 8.18 2.96
CA ALA A 169 -15.73 8.97 2.09
C ALA A 169 -16.46 9.69 0.94
N LYS A 170 -17.70 9.29 0.64
CA LYS A 170 -18.52 9.94 -0.39
C LYS A 170 -19.40 11.05 0.20
N ASP A 171 -19.65 10.99 1.49
CA ASP A 171 -20.49 11.96 2.21
C ASP A 171 -19.66 13.14 2.75
N MET A 172 -18.32 13.05 2.71
CA MET A 172 -17.36 14.08 3.09
C MET A 172 -16.93 14.94 1.91
#